data_5923352f8d46ef070132f4f11c8f7fc6
#
_entry.id   5923352f8d46ef070132f4f11c8f7fc6
#
_cell.length_a   1.000
_cell.length_b   1.000
_cell.length_c   1.000
_cell.angle_alpha   90.00
_cell.angle_beta   90.00
_cell.angle_gamma   90.00
#
_symmetry.space_group_name_H-M   'P 1'
#
loop_
_entity.id
_entity.type
_entity.pdbx_description
1 polymer ?
#
loop_
_entity_poly.entity_id
_entity_poly.type
_entity_poly.pdbx_seq_one_letter_code
_entity_poly.pdbx_strand_id
1 'polypeptide(L)'
;MQTNSEIRNEAWRLLWERKWFWKLLGAAILLQVCSQVIITIVNGVVYRLGVFNITAMTNMIEERIPLPEFTPRIILELASSTVLIFFLSFILGGIASYGNSRLQLRAADDNSESWMKVAFSGFKIPLDLAWLTFRMCVVFMIWMILALIPSGVVAAIFFAIVPKPQTPGELASAVAVVTLASALFIAIYCVPFYMYRYLFRIKADHPDWSAGECMRHCRELVCGSKWRIFVHDCSYWRILLGALLPLLVIMMVVLIAAPILGGGHASAPTHSAAAVVGVVFGVLAMLASYIALLVFGAISVHYIGVGQTILYREISRNKEDQQ
;
A
#
# COMPACT_ATOMS: atom_id res chain seq x y z
N MET A 1 -5.44 -16.81 26.32
CA MET A 1 -5.35 -16.23 24.95
C MET A 1 -6.72 -15.75 24.53
N GLN A 2 -6.81 -14.47 24.10
CA GLN A 2 -8.07 -13.89 23.61
C GLN A 2 -8.50 -14.52 22.28
N THR A 3 -9.81 -14.62 22.06
CA THR A 3 -10.36 -15.03 20.77
C THR A 3 -10.27 -13.88 19.75
N ASN A 4 -10.29 -14.20 18.44
CA ASN A 4 -10.27 -13.17 17.39
C ASN A 4 -11.49 -12.24 17.46
N SER A 5 -12.63 -12.70 18.00
CA SER A 5 -13.82 -11.87 18.21
C SER A 5 -13.62 -10.88 19.36
N GLU A 6 -12.99 -11.29 20.44
CA GLU A 6 -12.68 -10.40 21.58
C GLU A 6 -11.70 -9.31 21.16
N ILE A 7 -10.63 -9.65 20.44
CA ILE A 7 -9.66 -8.68 19.90
C ILE A 7 -10.36 -7.65 19.00
N ARG A 8 -11.24 -8.11 18.10
CA ARG A 8 -12.00 -7.20 17.22
C ARG A 8 -12.94 -6.28 18.00
N ASN A 9 -13.65 -6.81 18.98
CA ASN A 9 -14.56 -6.03 19.80
C ASN A 9 -13.80 -4.99 20.63
N GLU A 10 -12.66 -5.35 21.17
CA GLU A 10 -11.79 -4.43 21.89
C GLU A 10 -11.22 -3.34 20.97
N ALA A 11 -10.72 -3.70 19.78
CA ALA A 11 -10.27 -2.74 18.79
C ALA A 11 -11.39 -1.77 18.37
N TRP A 12 -12.61 -2.28 18.18
CA TRP A 12 -13.78 -1.45 17.88
C TRP A 12 -14.09 -0.47 19.00
N ARG A 13 -14.11 -0.96 20.25
CA ARG A 13 -14.35 -0.14 21.44
C ARG A 13 -13.31 0.97 21.57
N LEU A 14 -12.04 0.65 21.44
CA LEU A 14 -10.95 1.65 21.50
C LEU A 14 -11.09 2.73 20.42
N LEU A 15 -11.44 2.34 19.20
CA LEU A 15 -11.58 3.29 18.10
C LEU A 15 -12.75 4.25 18.29
N TRP A 16 -13.94 3.73 18.66
CA TRP A 16 -15.16 4.52 18.65
C TRP A 16 -15.53 5.08 20.03
N GLU A 17 -15.54 4.29 21.06
CA GLU A 17 -15.90 4.74 22.42
C GLU A 17 -14.81 5.64 23.01
N ARG A 18 -13.53 5.30 22.80
CA ARG A 18 -12.36 6.10 23.24
C ARG A 18 -11.94 7.17 22.25
N LYS A 19 -12.64 7.31 21.12
CA LYS A 19 -12.41 8.31 20.06
C LYS A 19 -11.00 8.27 19.44
N TRP A 20 -10.33 7.12 19.48
CA TRP A 20 -9.00 6.97 18.89
C TRP A 20 -9.02 7.02 17.37
N PHE A 21 -10.15 6.68 16.72
CA PHE A 21 -10.29 6.73 15.27
C PHE A 21 -9.89 8.09 14.69
N TRP A 22 -10.42 9.18 15.25
CA TRP A 22 -10.13 10.53 14.74
C TRP A 22 -8.68 10.95 14.98
N LYS A 23 -8.05 10.51 16.08
CA LYS A 23 -6.64 10.77 16.36
C LYS A 23 -5.72 10.02 15.38
N LEU A 24 -6.01 8.74 15.10
CA LEU A 24 -5.29 7.91 14.15
C LEU A 24 -5.44 8.44 12.72
N LEU A 25 -6.67 8.74 12.30
CA LEU A 25 -6.96 9.30 10.99
C LEU A 25 -6.28 10.66 10.79
N GLY A 26 -6.41 11.56 11.78
CA GLY A 26 -5.76 12.87 11.72
C GLY A 26 -4.25 12.76 11.62
N ALA A 27 -3.62 11.87 12.39
CA ALA A 27 -2.19 11.61 12.32
C ALA A 27 -1.76 11.06 10.95
N ALA A 28 -2.50 10.10 10.41
CA ALA A 28 -2.20 9.52 9.10
C ALA A 28 -2.30 10.57 7.99
N ILE A 29 -3.35 11.39 7.98
CA ILE A 29 -3.52 12.49 7.02
C ILE A 29 -2.39 13.50 7.16
N LEU A 30 -2.07 13.96 8.38
CA LEU A 30 -1.01 14.93 8.60
C LEU A 30 0.36 14.40 8.17
N LEU A 31 0.71 13.16 8.52
CA LEU A 31 1.95 12.54 8.09
C LEU A 31 2.02 12.43 6.57
N GLN A 32 0.92 12.05 5.92
CA GLN A 32 0.85 11.96 4.46
C GLN A 32 0.98 13.34 3.80
N VAL A 33 0.27 14.34 4.30
CA VAL A 33 0.35 15.73 3.78
C VAL A 33 1.76 16.27 3.96
N CYS A 34 2.37 16.14 5.16
CA CYS A 34 3.75 16.55 5.40
C CYS A 34 4.73 15.86 4.44
N SER A 35 4.57 14.55 4.22
CA SER A 35 5.41 13.79 3.29
C SER A 35 5.26 14.30 1.85
N GLN A 36 4.03 14.53 1.39
CA GLN A 36 3.78 15.06 0.04
C GLN A 36 4.31 16.48 -0.14
N VAL A 37 4.14 17.35 0.86
CA VAL A 37 4.69 18.72 0.83
C VAL A 37 6.22 18.68 0.72
N ILE A 38 6.90 17.86 1.52
CA ILE A 38 8.36 17.72 1.48
C ILE A 38 8.80 17.21 0.10
N ILE A 39 8.18 16.15 -0.42
CA ILE A 39 8.49 15.60 -1.75
C ILE A 39 8.26 16.65 -2.83
N THR A 40 7.15 17.40 -2.76
CA THR A 40 6.83 18.45 -3.75
C THR A 40 7.85 19.59 -3.71
N ILE A 41 8.27 20.04 -2.52
CA ILE A 41 9.30 21.07 -2.38
C ILE A 41 10.63 20.57 -2.97
N VAL A 42 11.05 19.35 -2.61
CA VAL A 42 12.30 18.79 -3.13
C VAL A 42 12.24 18.61 -4.64
N ASN A 43 11.14 18.11 -5.18
CA ASN A 43 10.92 18.04 -6.62
C ASN A 43 11.01 19.42 -7.26
N GLY A 44 10.33 20.42 -6.71
CA GLY A 44 10.35 21.79 -7.22
C GLY A 44 11.76 22.40 -7.23
N VAL A 45 12.58 22.11 -6.21
CA VAL A 45 13.98 22.53 -6.15
C VAL A 45 14.83 21.78 -7.20
N VAL A 46 14.69 20.46 -7.28
CA VAL A 46 15.41 19.63 -8.26
C VAL A 46 15.07 20.06 -9.70
N TYR A 47 13.78 20.30 -9.99
CA TYR A 47 13.37 20.78 -11.32
C TYR A 47 13.85 22.20 -11.64
N ARG A 48 13.98 23.08 -10.65
CA ARG A 48 14.53 24.42 -10.86
C ARG A 48 16.05 24.45 -11.04
N LEU A 49 16.75 23.51 -10.40
CA LEU A 49 18.20 23.37 -10.50
C LEU A 49 18.61 22.52 -11.73
N GLY A 50 17.71 21.66 -12.22
CA GLY A 50 17.94 20.81 -13.39
C GLY A 50 17.37 21.43 -14.68
N VAL A 51 17.98 21.06 -15.80
CA VAL A 51 17.58 21.51 -17.17
C VAL A 51 16.21 20.98 -17.59
N PHE A 52 15.59 20.08 -16.81
CA PHE A 52 14.30 19.48 -17.09
C PHE A 52 13.15 20.37 -16.60
N ASN A 53 12.77 21.32 -17.45
CA ASN A 53 11.53 22.06 -17.28
C ASN A 53 10.41 21.22 -17.93
N ILE A 54 9.52 20.59 -17.10
CA ILE A 54 8.37 19.82 -17.61
C ILE A 54 7.53 20.70 -18.56
N THR A 55 7.42 21.99 -18.30
CA THR A 55 6.74 22.95 -19.17
C THR A 55 7.40 23.01 -20.56
N ALA A 56 8.74 22.94 -20.62
CA ALA A 56 9.44 22.88 -21.89
C ALA A 56 9.18 21.56 -22.63
N MET A 57 9.10 20.43 -21.90
CA MET A 57 8.73 19.13 -22.49
C MET A 57 7.30 19.10 -22.99
N THR A 58 6.36 19.68 -22.25
CA THR A 58 4.95 19.75 -22.67
C THR A 58 4.82 20.61 -23.94
N ASN A 59 5.48 21.78 -24.00
CA ASN A 59 5.50 22.62 -25.17
C ASN A 59 6.17 21.93 -26.39
N MET A 60 7.23 21.15 -26.15
CA MET A 60 7.87 20.36 -27.21
C MET A 60 6.95 19.29 -27.79
N ILE A 61 6.13 18.65 -26.95
CA ILE A 61 5.14 17.66 -27.38
C ILE A 61 4.00 18.34 -28.18
N GLU A 62 3.52 19.48 -27.68
CA GLU A 62 2.46 20.25 -28.35
C GLU A 62 2.93 20.84 -29.70
N GLU A 63 4.15 21.34 -29.78
CA GLU A 63 4.73 21.93 -31.01
C GLU A 63 5.33 20.90 -31.96
N ARG A 64 5.26 19.59 -31.66
CA ARG A 64 5.88 18.50 -32.44
C ARG A 64 7.39 18.70 -32.67
N ILE A 65 8.06 19.36 -31.78
CA ILE A 65 9.52 19.51 -31.83
C ILE A 65 10.15 18.13 -31.54
N PRO A 66 11.16 17.71 -32.31
CA PRO A 66 11.83 16.44 -32.05
C PRO A 66 12.38 16.42 -30.62
N LEU A 67 12.12 15.31 -29.91
CA LEU A 67 12.61 15.13 -28.55
C LEU A 67 14.12 15.39 -28.50
N PRO A 68 14.61 16.16 -27.52
CA PRO A 68 16.03 16.42 -27.41
C PRO A 68 16.79 15.10 -27.32
N GLU A 69 17.90 14.99 -28.05
CA GLU A 69 18.78 13.82 -27.93
C GLU A 69 19.10 13.61 -26.46
N PHE A 70 18.88 12.40 -25.94
CA PHE A 70 19.21 12.03 -24.58
C PHE A 70 20.72 12.13 -24.38
N THR A 71 21.20 13.33 -24.03
CA THR A 71 22.60 13.50 -23.71
C THR A 71 22.93 12.78 -22.39
N PRO A 72 24.16 12.25 -22.21
CA PRO A 72 24.56 11.60 -20.97
C PRO A 72 24.31 12.46 -19.72
N ARG A 73 24.36 13.79 -19.86
CA ARG A 73 24.07 14.75 -18.80
C ARG A 73 22.60 14.69 -18.37
N ILE A 74 21.66 14.67 -19.31
CA ILE A 74 20.23 14.57 -19.03
C ILE A 74 19.89 13.26 -18.33
N ILE A 75 20.49 12.15 -18.77
CA ILE A 75 20.33 10.83 -18.15
C ILE A 75 20.85 10.86 -16.71
N LEU A 76 22.01 11.48 -16.46
CA LEU A 76 22.61 11.57 -15.12
C LEU A 76 21.76 12.44 -14.18
N GLU A 77 21.25 13.58 -14.66
CA GLU A 77 20.37 14.46 -13.88
C GLU A 77 19.04 13.77 -13.53
N LEU A 78 18.43 13.07 -14.48
CA LEU A 78 17.20 12.30 -14.26
C LEU A 78 17.44 11.15 -13.28
N ALA A 79 18.53 10.40 -13.44
CA ALA A 79 18.89 9.31 -12.55
C ALA A 79 19.15 9.81 -11.12
N SER A 80 19.91 10.89 -10.97
CA SER A 80 20.22 11.46 -9.65
C SER A 80 18.99 12.00 -8.93
N SER A 81 18.09 12.68 -9.65
CA SER A 81 16.83 13.15 -9.09
C SER A 81 15.90 12.00 -8.65
N THR A 82 15.80 10.96 -9.48
CA THR A 82 15.01 9.76 -9.17
C THR A 82 15.56 9.07 -7.92
N VAL A 83 16.89 8.91 -7.82
CA VAL A 83 17.54 8.31 -6.65
C VAL A 83 17.28 9.14 -5.40
N LEU A 84 17.39 10.47 -5.48
CA LEU A 84 17.12 11.37 -4.34
C LEU A 84 15.67 11.23 -3.86
N ILE A 85 14.71 11.27 -4.78
CA ILE A 85 13.28 11.13 -4.46
C ILE A 85 13.00 9.76 -3.83
N PHE A 86 13.62 8.72 -4.37
CA PHE A 86 13.50 7.36 -3.86
C PHE A 86 13.99 7.28 -2.40
N PHE A 87 15.21 7.79 -2.10
CA PHE A 87 15.72 7.84 -0.74
C PHE A 87 14.85 8.67 0.20
N LEU A 88 14.37 9.81 -0.25
CA LEU A 88 13.46 10.65 0.54
C LEU A 88 12.16 9.92 0.86
N SER A 89 11.60 9.20 -0.11
CA SER A 89 10.40 8.39 0.08
C SER A 89 10.60 7.27 1.11
N PHE A 90 11.80 6.64 1.16
CA PHE A 90 12.13 5.66 2.19
C PHE A 90 12.16 6.29 3.58
N ILE A 91 12.81 7.44 3.73
CA ILE A 91 12.90 8.15 5.00
C ILE A 91 11.49 8.50 5.50
N LEU A 92 10.70 9.15 4.65
CA LEU A 92 9.36 9.60 5.00
C LEU A 92 8.40 8.43 5.24
N GLY A 93 8.49 7.37 4.42
CA GLY A 93 7.74 6.13 4.60
C GLY A 93 8.05 5.42 5.91
N GLY A 94 9.33 5.37 6.30
CA GLY A 94 9.79 4.85 7.59
C GLY A 94 9.25 5.65 8.77
N ILE A 95 9.34 6.98 8.70
CA ILE A 95 8.81 7.91 9.71
C ILE A 95 7.31 7.74 9.88
N ALA A 96 6.56 7.70 8.78
CA ALA A 96 5.11 7.54 8.80
C ALA A 96 4.70 6.17 9.38
N SER A 97 5.37 5.10 8.97
CA SER A 97 5.11 3.74 9.46
C SER A 97 5.41 3.60 10.97
N TYR A 98 6.51 4.18 11.44
CA TYR A 98 6.87 4.21 12.86
C TYR A 98 5.88 5.03 13.67
N GLY A 99 5.57 6.26 13.24
CA GLY A 99 4.64 7.16 13.92
C GLY A 99 3.25 6.53 14.06
N ASN A 100 2.76 5.92 12.98
CA ASN A 100 1.48 5.22 12.97
C ASN A 100 1.49 3.98 13.90
N SER A 101 2.57 3.18 13.86
CA SER A 101 2.72 2.01 14.75
C SER A 101 2.77 2.41 16.22
N ARG A 102 3.52 3.46 16.55
CA ARG A 102 3.61 3.99 17.91
C ARG A 102 2.27 4.53 18.40
N LEU A 103 1.52 5.19 17.52
CA LEU A 103 0.20 5.69 17.86
C LEU A 103 -0.81 4.55 18.07
N GLN A 104 -0.74 3.48 17.28
CA GLN A 104 -1.55 2.28 17.47
C GLN A 104 -1.24 1.57 18.78
N LEU A 105 0.04 1.50 19.18
CA LEU A 105 0.45 0.98 20.50
C LEU A 105 -0.15 1.80 21.62
N ARG A 106 -0.07 3.14 21.54
CA ARG A 106 -0.68 4.02 22.53
C ARG A 106 -2.20 3.93 22.59
N ALA A 107 -2.84 3.69 21.44
CA ALA A 107 -4.28 3.45 21.40
C ALA A 107 -4.65 2.13 22.08
N ALA A 108 -3.86 1.06 21.89
CA ALA A 108 -4.06 -0.21 22.56
C ALA A 108 -3.81 -0.14 24.09
N ASP A 109 -2.81 0.66 24.50
CA ASP A 109 -2.48 0.88 25.91
C ASP A 109 -3.38 1.96 26.57
N ASP A 110 -4.35 2.55 25.85
CA ASP A 110 -5.25 3.65 26.24
C ASP A 110 -4.54 4.83 26.94
N ASN A 111 -3.35 5.18 26.43
CA ASN A 111 -2.50 6.19 27.02
C ASN A 111 -2.85 7.60 26.49
N SER A 112 -3.03 8.57 27.42
CA SER A 112 -3.51 9.93 27.13
C SER A 112 -2.44 10.90 26.59
N GLU A 113 -1.25 10.44 26.22
CA GLU A 113 -0.22 11.30 25.60
C GLU A 113 -0.74 12.04 24.37
N SER A 114 -0.18 13.22 24.12
CA SER A 114 -0.54 14.00 22.93
C SER A 114 -0.24 13.19 21.66
N TRP A 115 -1.30 12.84 20.92
CA TRP A 115 -1.22 12.03 19.72
C TRP A 115 -0.30 12.64 18.63
N MET A 116 -0.21 13.99 18.56
CA MET A 116 0.70 14.66 17.65
C MET A 116 2.17 14.38 17.99
N LYS A 117 2.56 14.52 19.28
CA LYS A 117 3.93 14.22 19.70
C LYS A 117 4.32 12.78 19.40
N VAL A 118 3.38 11.85 19.57
CA VAL A 118 3.57 10.42 19.28
C VAL A 118 3.70 10.18 17.77
N ALA A 119 2.81 10.72 16.96
CA ALA A 119 2.82 10.56 15.51
C ALA A 119 4.11 11.09 14.87
N PHE A 120 4.57 12.26 15.30
CA PHE A 120 5.78 12.90 14.77
C PHE A 120 7.09 12.47 15.46
N SER A 121 7.04 11.52 16.40
CA SER A 121 8.23 11.04 17.10
C SER A 121 9.27 10.37 16.20
N GLY A 122 8.87 9.85 15.05
CA GLY A 122 9.77 9.29 14.03
C GLY A 122 10.78 10.29 13.46
N PHE A 123 10.44 11.59 13.46
CA PHE A 123 11.37 12.64 13.02
C PHE A 123 12.60 12.81 13.93
N LYS A 124 12.60 12.19 15.12
CA LYS A 124 13.77 12.21 16.02
C LYS A 124 14.83 11.20 15.62
N ILE A 125 14.47 10.14 14.90
CA ILE A 125 15.34 9.04 14.52
C ILE A 125 15.22 8.71 13.01
N PRO A 126 15.32 9.70 12.11
CA PRO A 126 14.97 9.52 10.69
C PRO A 126 15.91 8.54 9.98
N LEU A 127 17.21 8.56 10.29
CA LEU A 127 18.20 7.71 9.64
C LEU A 127 18.07 6.25 10.07
N ASP A 128 17.77 5.97 11.34
CA ASP A 128 17.52 4.61 11.84
C ASP A 128 16.28 4.01 11.17
N LEU A 129 15.23 4.82 11.02
CA LEU A 129 14.00 4.39 10.35
C LEU A 129 14.21 4.20 8.85
N ALA A 130 14.98 5.07 8.20
CA ALA A 130 15.37 4.90 6.81
C ALA A 130 16.15 3.59 6.60
N TRP A 131 17.12 3.31 7.49
CA TRP A 131 17.91 2.09 7.44
C TRP A 131 17.07 0.83 7.69
N LEU A 132 16.13 0.89 8.66
CA LEU A 132 15.19 -0.20 8.92
C LEU A 132 14.30 -0.47 7.69
N THR A 133 13.74 0.59 7.11
CA THR A 133 12.89 0.51 5.91
C THR A 133 13.69 -0.04 4.72
N PHE A 134 14.92 0.44 4.52
CA PHE A 134 15.79 -0.05 3.45
C PHE A 134 16.07 -1.55 3.59
N ARG A 135 16.48 -2.01 4.78
CA ARG A 135 16.68 -3.45 5.05
C ARG A 135 15.44 -4.27 4.80
N MET A 136 14.29 -3.79 5.23
CA MET A 136 13.00 -4.44 4.96
C MET A 136 12.76 -4.56 3.46
N CYS A 137 12.95 -3.49 2.70
CA CYS A 137 12.80 -3.50 1.24
C CYS A 137 13.74 -4.47 0.55
N VAL A 138 15.01 -4.51 0.96
CA VAL A 138 15.97 -5.49 0.40
C VAL A 138 15.48 -6.92 0.61
N VAL A 139 14.98 -7.24 1.81
CA VAL A 139 14.41 -8.57 2.08
C VAL A 139 13.19 -8.83 1.20
N PHE A 140 12.28 -7.88 1.07
CA PHE A 140 11.11 -8.02 0.20
C PHE A 140 11.48 -8.16 -1.28
N MET A 141 12.50 -7.44 -1.75
CA MET A 141 13.04 -7.60 -3.11
C MET A 141 13.60 -8.99 -3.37
N ILE A 142 14.37 -9.53 -2.43
CA ILE A 142 14.88 -10.91 -2.53
C ILE A 142 13.73 -11.91 -2.62
N TRP A 143 12.73 -11.80 -1.75
CA TRP A 143 11.57 -12.67 -1.77
C TRP A 143 10.70 -12.49 -3.02
N MET A 144 10.61 -11.28 -3.55
CA MET A 144 9.95 -11.01 -4.83
C MET A 144 10.63 -11.76 -5.98
N ILE A 145 11.96 -11.71 -6.05
CA ILE A 145 12.74 -12.45 -7.06
C ILE A 145 12.52 -13.97 -6.88
N LEU A 146 12.60 -14.46 -5.63
CA LEU A 146 12.35 -15.87 -5.31
C LEU A 146 10.93 -16.32 -5.66
N ALA A 147 9.94 -15.44 -5.59
CA ALA A 147 8.56 -15.74 -5.98
C ALA A 147 8.37 -15.67 -7.51
N LEU A 148 9.07 -14.77 -8.19
CA LEU A 148 9.00 -14.63 -9.65
C LEU A 148 9.56 -15.84 -10.40
N ILE A 149 10.63 -16.46 -9.89
CA ILE A 149 11.27 -17.61 -10.56
C ILE A 149 10.28 -18.77 -10.75
N PRO A 150 9.69 -19.40 -9.70
CA PRO A 150 8.80 -20.53 -9.88
C PRO A 150 7.51 -20.16 -10.61
N SER A 151 6.97 -18.95 -10.36
CA SER A 151 5.76 -18.47 -11.04
C SER A 151 6.01 -18.22 -12.52
N GLY A 152 7.17 -17.63 -12.87
CA GLY A 152 7.60 -17.42 -14.24
C GLY A 152 7.88 -18.72 -14.98
N VAL A 153 8.49 -19.72 -14.33
CA VAL A 153 8.72 -21.06 -14.90
C VAL A 153 7.40 -21.73 -15.25
N VAL A 154 6.41 -21.71 -14.34
CA VAL A 154 5.07 -22.28 -14.58
C VAL A 154 4.41 -21.62 -15.80
N ALA A 155 4.43 -20.29 -15.85
CA ALA A 155 3.87 -19.55 -16.99
C ALA A 155 4.65 -19.83 -18.30
N ALA A 156 5.98 -19.84 -18.26
CA ALA A 156 6.84 -20.06 -19.42
C ALA A 156 6.65 -21.46 -20.03
N ILE A 157 6.56 -22.51 -19.21
CA ILE A 157 6.29 -23.87 -19.68
C ILE A 157 4.97 -23.93 -20.41
N PHE A 158 3.92 -23.31 -19.84
CA PHE A 158 2.60 -23.32 -20.50
C PHE A 158 2.64 -22.59 -21.84
N PHE A 159 3.19 -21.37 -21.90
CA PHE A 159 3.23 -20.59 -23.15
C PHE A 159 4.23 -21.14 -24.18
N ALA A 160 5.18 -21.98 -23.77
CA ALA A 160 6.00 -22.75 -24.71
C ALA A 160 5.20 -23.85 -25.40
N ILE A 161 4.21 -24.45 -24.71
CA ILE A 161 3.33 -25.50 -25.26
C ILE A 161 2.18 -24.89 -26.07
N VAL A 162 1.59 -23.78 -25.57
CA VAL A 162 0.44 -23.09 -26.18
C VAL A 162 0.79 -21.63 -26.43
N PRO A 163 1.60 -21.30 -27.45
CA PRO A 163 2.16 -19.97 -27.64
C PRO A 163 1.10 -18.91 -28.01
N LYS A 164 -0.01 -19.30 -28.59
CA LYS A 164 -1.11 -18.40 -28.97
C LYS A 164 -2.46 -19.12 -28.75
N PRO A 165 -3.09 -18.97 -27.60
CA PRO A 165 -4.39 -19.56 -27.35
C PRO A 165 -5.44 -18.96 -28.29
N GLN A 166 -6.01 -19.78 -29.19
CA GLN A 166 -6.97 -19.36 -30.19
C GLN A 166 -8.36 -19.96 -29.94
N THR A 167 -8.40 -21.09 -29.26
CA THR A 167 -9.68 -21.75 -28.94
C THR A 167 -10.16 -21.31 -27.53
N PRO A 168 -11.48 -21.32 -27.28
CA PRO A 168 -12.02 -21.03 -25.94
C PRO A 168 -11.43 -21.91 -24.83
N GLY A 169 -11.12 -23.20 -25.13
CA GLY A 169 -10.50 -24.12 -24.20
C GLY A 169 -9.05 -23.78 -23.88
N GLU A 170 -8.26 -23.36 -24.86
CA GLU A 170 -6.90 -22.88 -24.68
C GLU A 170 -6.87 -21.56 -23.90
N LEU A 171 -7.82 -20.64 -24.16
CA LEU A 171 -7.95 -19.41 -23.40
C LEU A 171 -8.29 -19.68 -21.93
N ALA A 172 -9.21 -20.60 -21.67
CA ALA A 172 -9.57 -20.99 -20.30
C ALA A 172 -8.37 -21.63 -19.57
N SER A 173 -7.58 -22.47 -20.27
CA SER A 173 -6.37 -23.06 -19.70
C SER A 173 -5.27 -22.00 -19.45
N ALA A 174 -5.12 -21.01 -20.33
CA ALA A 174 -4.19 -19.89 -20.13
C ALA A 174 -4.57 -19.08 -18.88
N VAL A 175 -5.84 -18.75 -18.71
CA VAL A 175 -6.35 -18.06 -17.52
C VAL A 175 -6.10 -18.88 -16.26
N ALA A 176 -6.35 -20.18 -16.29
CA ALA A 176 -6.11 -21.07 -15.15
C ALA A 176 -4.62 -21.11 -14.76
N VAL A 177 -3.71 -21.19 -15.73
CA VAL A 177 -2.26 -21.20 -15.48
C VAL A 177 -1.76 -19.87 -14.94
N VAL A 178 -2.21 -18.74 -15.50
CA VAL A 178 -1.88 -17.41 -15.01
C VAL A 178 -2.39 -17.23 -13.57
N THR A 179 -3.59 -17.71 -13.28
CA THR A 179 -4.16 -17.69 -11.94
C THR A 179 -3.34 -18.52 -10.97
N LEU A 180 -2.92 -19.74 -11.36
CA LEU A 180 -2.08 -20.63 -10.55
C LEU A 180 -0.70 -19.99 -10.31
N ALA A 181 -0.06 -19.45 -11.33
CA ALA A 181 1.23 -18.76 -11.22
C ALA A 181 1.13 -17.54 -10.30
N SER A 182 0.05 -16.77 -10.42
CA SER A 182 -0.21 -15.62 -9.52
C SER A 182 -0.46 -16.07 -8.08
N ALA A 183 -1.21 -17.13 -7.86
CA ALA A 183 -1.45 -17.70 -6.53
C ALA A 183 -0.14 -18.19 -5.89
N LEU A 184 0.73 -18.86 -6.66
CA LEU A 184 2.04 -19.31 -6.22
C LEU A 184 2.94 -18.11 -5.86
N PHE A 185 2.96 -17.07 -6.70
CA PHE A 185 3.68 -15.83 -6.42
C PHE A 185 3.22 -15.20 -5.10
N ILE A 186 1.91 -15.03 -4.93
CA ILE A 186 1.32 -14.44 -3.72
C ILE A 186 1.65 -15.29 -2.50
N ALA A 187 1.54 -16.62 -2.57
CA ALA A 187 1.84 -17.52 -1.46
C ALA A 187 3.28 -17.37 -0.97
N ILE A 188 4.25 -17.33 -1.89
CA ILE A 188 5.67 -17.14 -1.56
C ILE A 188 5.94 -15.74 -1.02
N TYR A 189 5.37 -14.70 -1.66
CA TYR A 189 5.57 -13.31 -1.27
C TYR A 189 4.91 -12.95 0.07
N CYS A 190 3.85 -13.66 0.47
CA CYS A 190 3.23 -13.50 1.79
C CYS A 190 4.15 -13.92 2.94
N VAL A 191 5.14 -14.79 2.71
CA VAL A 191 6.05 -15.25 3.77
C VAL A 191 6.78 -14.09 4.46
N PRO A 192 7.53 -13.21 3.75
CA PRO A 192 8.21 -12.08 4.39
C PRO A 192 7.21 -11.07 4.96
N PHE A 193 6.04 -10.90 4.33
CA PHE A 193 5.00 -10.03 4.83
C PHE A 193 4.57 -10.40 6.25
N TYR A 194 4.31 -11.69 6.50
CA TYR A 194 3.97 -12.16 7.85
C TYR A 194 5.17 -12.17 8.78
N MET A 195 6.38 -12.48 8.29
CA MET A 195 7.59 -12.51 9.12
C MET A 195 7.95 -11.15 9.71
N TYR A 196 7.70 -10.05 8.98
CA TYR A 196 8.10 -8.70 9.38
C TYR A 196 6.91 -7.78 9.70
N ARG A 197 5.73 -8.36 9.92
CA ARG A 197 4.49 -7.61 10.12
C ARG A 197 4.52 -6.65 11.31
N TYR A 198 5.23 -7.01 12.36
CA TYR A 198 5.31 -6.22 13.60
C TYR A 198 6.58 -5.39 13.72
N LEU A 199 7.39 -5.30 12.66
CA LEU A 199 8.71 -4.69 12.69
C LEU A 199 8.69 -3.24 13.25
N PHE A 200 7.82 -2.40 12.73
CA PHE A 200 7.71 -1.01 13.19
C PHE A 200 7.09 -0.89 14.58
N ARG A 201 6.27 -1.85 15.01
CA ARG A 201 5.75 -1.90 16.39
C ARG A 201 6.86 -2.25 17.38
N ILE A 202 7.69 -3.22 17.05
CA ILE A 202 8.88 -3.57 17.86
C ILE A 202 9.83 -2.38 17.96
N LYS A 203 10.11 -1.70 16.83
CA LYS A 203 10.95 -0.49 16.86
C LYS A 203 10.32 0.64 17.66
N ALA A 204 8.99 0.73 17.70
CA ALA A 204 8.28 1.73 18.50
C ALA A 204 8.29 1.42 20.01
N ASP A 205 8.31 0.15 20.40
CA ASP A 205 8.47 -0.29 21.78
C ASP A 205 9.92 -0.17 22.24
N HIS A 206 10.87 -0.49 21.38
CA HIS A 206 12.32 -0.49 21.67
C HIS A 206 13.05 0.45 20.70
N PRO A 207 12.94 1.79 20.91
CA PRO A 207 13.51 2.77 19.98
C PRO A 207 15.03 2.69 19.88
N ASP A 208 15.69 2.17 20.94
CA ASP A 208 17.15 2.06 21.01
C ASP A 208 17.72 0.84 20.31
N TRP A 209 16.87 -0.12 19.92
CA TRP A 209 17.33 -1.32 19.23
C TRP A 209 17.76 -1.01 17.80
N SER A 210 18.83 -1.67 17.37
CA SER A 210 19.27 -1.61 15.97
C SER A 210 18.25 -2.24 15.02
N ALA A 211 18.30 -1.87 13.75
CA ALA A 211 17.45 -2.47 12.72
C ALA A 211 17.59 -4.00 12.65
N GLY A 212 18.81 -4.51 12.88
CA GLY A 212 19.09 -5.95 12.88
C GLY A 212 18.42 -6.68 14.05
N GLU A 213 18.47 -6.10 15.24
CA GLU A 213 17.81 -6.64 16.44
C GLU A 213 16.31 -6.64 16.29
N CYS A 214 15.72 -5.55 15.81
CA CYS A 214 14.28 -5.47 15.52
C CYS A 214 13.83 -6.56 14.54
N MET A 215 14.59 -6.78 13.46
CA MET A 215 14.27 -7.80 12.46
C MET A 215 14.41 -9.22 13.02
N ARG A 216 15.45 -9.49 13.83
CA ARG A 216 15.65 -10.78 14.49
C ARG A 216 14.51 -11.07 15.46
N HIS A 217 14.24 -10.14 16.36
CA HIS A 217 13.16 -10.28 17.35
C HIS A 217 11.78 -10.43 16.68
N CYS A 218 11.52 -9.70 15.59
CA CYS A 218 10.29 -9.84 14.83
C CYS A 218 10.09 -11.27 14.30
N ARG A 219 11.14 -11.88 13.74
CA ARG A 219 11.10 -13.26 13.27
C ARG A 219 10.86 -14.25 14.42
N GLU A 220 11.56 -14.07 15.54
CA GLU A 220 11.40 -14.89 16.74
C GLU A 220 10.00 -14.77 17.32
N LEU A 221 9.46 -13.55 17.40
CA LEU A 221 8.11 -13.29 17.91
C LEU A 221 7.03 -13.96 17.06
N VAL A 222 7.14 -13.87 15.73
CA VAL A 222 6.17 -14.43 14.79
C VAL A 222 6.34 -15.94 14.63
N CYS A 223 7.53 -16.51 14.94
CA CYS A 223 7.78 -17.94 14.86
C CYS A 223 6.81 -18.69 15.79
N GLY A 224 6.07 -19.65 15.22
CA GLY A 224 5.01 -20.40 15.93
C GLY A 224 3.63 -19.73 15.94
N SER A 225 3.53 -18.43 15.66
CA SER A 225 2.26 -17.69 15.70
C SER A 225 1.72 -17.29 14.31
N LYS A 226 2.40 -17.68 13.21
CA LYS A 226 2.06 -17.27 11.83
C LYS A 226 0.61 -17.59 11.45
N TRP A 227 0.17 -18.81 11.77
CA TRP A 227 -1.19 -19.24 11.47
C TRP A 227 -2.24 -18.43 12.22
N ARG A 228 -1.98 -18.12 13.49
CA ARG A 228 -2.88 -17.30 14.31
C ARG A 228 -2.99 -15.87 13.74
N ILE A 229 -1.86 -15.29 13.33
CA ILE A 229 -1.83 -13.96 12.71
C ILE A 229 -2.62 -13.99 11.39
N PHE A 230 -2.42 -15.02 10.57
CA PHE A 230 -3.15 -15.19 9.31
C PHE A 230 -4.67 -15.33 9.54
N VAL A 231 -5.09 -16.21 10.45
CA VAL A 231 -6.52 -16.39 10.78
C VAL A 231 -7.13 -15.12 11.36
N HIS A 232 -6.36 -14.38 12.18
CA HIS A 232 -6.80 -13.08 12.69
C HIS A 232 -7.05 -12.11 11.55
N ASP A 233 -6.12 -11.98 10.59
CA ASP A 233 -6.31 -11.12 9.42
C ASP A 233 -7.51 -11.55 8.57
N CYS A 234 -7.66 -12.85 8.32
CA CYS A 234 -8.83 -13.39 7.63
C CYS A 234 -10.13 -13.08 8.36
N SER A 235 -10.11 -12.88 9.67
CA SER A 235 -11.31 -12.55 10.43
C SER A 235 -11.92 -11.19 10.10
N TYR A 236 -11.16 -10.32 9.42
CA TYR A 236 -11.62 -9.01 8.93
C TYR A 236 -12.21 -9.05 7.51
N TRP A 237 -12.43 -10.24 6.93
CA TRP A 237 -12.86 -10.43 5.54
C TRP A 237 -14.13 -9.63 5.17
N ARG A 238 -15.07 -9.46 6.11
CA ARG A 238 -16.30 -8.68 5.89
C ARG A 238 -16.01 -7.21 5.59
N ILE A 239 -15.02 -6.64 6.27
CA ILE A 239 -14.60 -5.24 6.08
C ILE A 239 -13.85 -5.10 4.76
N LEU A 240 -12.98 -6.06 4.45
CA LEU A 240 -12.25 -6.09 3.17
C LEU A 240 -13.22 -6.22 1.98
N LEU A 241 -14.25 -7.07 2.08
CA LEU A 241 -15.30 -7.16 1.07
C LEU A 241 -16.10 -5.85 0.95
N GLY A 242 -16.41 -5.19 2.07
CA GLY A 242 -17.06 -3.87 2.06
C GLY A 242 -16.24 -2.81 1.32
N ALA A 243 -14.90 -2.87 1.40
CA ALA A 243 -14.02 -1.98 0.65
C ALA A 243 -13.90 -2.36 -0.84
N LEU A 244 -14.06 -3.65 -1.20
CA LEU A 244 -14.04 -4.11 -2.60
C LEU A 244 -15.29 -3.70 -3.39
N LEU A 245 -16.43 -3.62 -2.74
CA LEU A 245 -17.71 -3.34 -3.40
C LEU A 245 -17.72 -2.00 -4.15
N PRO A 246 -17.26 -0.87 -3.58
CA PRO A 246 -17.12 0.39 -4.31
C PRO A 246 -16.15 0.27 -5.51
N LEU A 247 -15.06 -0.50 -5.39
CA LEU A 247 -14.11 -0.71 -6.47
C LEU A 247 -14.76 -1.45 -7.65
N LEU A 248 -15.58 -2.47 -7.38
CA LEU A 248 -16.33 -3.19 -8.41
C LEU A 248 -17.33 -2.26 -9.11
N VAL A 249 -18.00 -1.38 -8.37
CA VAL A 249 -18.91 -0.37 -8.96
C VAL A 249 -18.15 0.57 -9.89
N ILE A 250 -16.98 1.07 -9.47
CA ILE A 250 -16.11 1.92 -10.31
C ILE A 250 -15.72 1.18 -11.60
N MET A 251 -15.25 -0.06 -11.49
CA MET A 251 -14.88 -0.87 -12.64
C MET A 251 -16.05 -1.10 -13.59
N MET A 252 -17.24 -1.42 -13.08
CA MET A 252 -18.44 -1.61 -13.90
C MET A 252 -18.83 -0.32 -14.62
N VAL A 253 -18.78 0.84 -13.94
CA VAL A 253 -19.07 2.14 -14.59
C VAL A 253 -18.06 2.43 -15.70
N VAL A 254 -16.78 2.19 -15.46
CA VAL A 254 -15.73 2.39 -16.48
C VAL A 254 -15.93 1.47 -17.67
N LEU A 255 -16.24 0.19 -17.46
CA LEU A 255 -16.49 -0.79 -18.54
C LEU A 255 -17.71 -0.42 -19.39
N ILE A 256 -18.75 0.16 -18.77
CA ILE A 256 -19.95 0.59 -19.51
C ILE A 256 -19.70 1.93 -20.20
N ALA A 257 -18.97 2.85 -19.59
CA ALA A 257 -18.71 4.18 -20.15
C ALA A 257 -17.66 4.15 -21.28
N ALA A 258 -16.66 3.26 -21.22
CA ALA A 258 -15.57 3.21 -22.18
C ALA A 258 -16.05 3.03 -23.65
N PRO A 259 -16.97 2.09 -23.98
CA PRO A 259 -17.47 1.96 -25.34
C PRO A 259 -18.34 3.16 -25.78
N ILE A 260 -19.01 3.84 -24.84
CA ILE A 260 -19.84 5.01 -25.13
C ILE A 260 -18.96 6.23 -25.47
N LEU A 261 -17.85 6.39 -24.74
CA LEU A 261 -16.92 7.51 -24.92
C LEU A 261 -15.89 7.25 -26.03
N GLY A 262 -15.50 5.98 -26.25
CA GLY A 262 -14.50 5.57 -27.25
C GLY A 262 -15.06 5.24 -28.63
N GLY A 263 -16.36 5.18 -28.83
CA GLY A 263 -17.03 4.83 -30.06
C GLY A 263 -16.98 5.93 -31.12
N GLY A 264 -15.78 6.26 -31.61
CA GLY A 264 -15.51 7.24 -32.66
C GLY A 264 -16.00 6.87 -34.06
N HIS A 265 -17.01 6.01 -34.24
CA HIS A 265 -17.61 5.65 -35.52
C HIS A 265 -19.14 5.69 -35.51
N ALA A 266 -19.74 6.58 -34.75
CA ALA A 266 -21.17 6.81 -34.85
C ALA A 266 -21.44 8.11 -35.63
N SER A 267 -21.68 7.97 -36.91
CA SER A 267 -22.34 8.95 -37.77
C SER A 267 -23.80 9.14 -37.38
N ALA A 268 -24.05 9.69 -36.18
CA ALA A 268 -25.37 10.21 -35.85
C ALA A 268 -25.27 11.25 -34.73
N PRO A 269 -25.69 12.50 -34.97
CA PRO A 269 -25.75 13.55 -33.96
C PRO A 269 -27.05 13.40 -33.17
N THR A 270 -27.17 12.39 -32.35
CA THR A 270 -28.23 12.33 -31.36
C THR A 270 -27.59 12.32 -29.99
N HIS A 271 -27.17 13.50 -29.50
CA HIS A 271 -27.03 13.74 -28.07
C HIS A 271 -28.43 13.62 -27.46
N SER A 272 -28.94 12.40 -27.32
CA SER A 272 -30.20 12.19 -26.64
C SER A 272 -29.99 12.63 -25.19
N ALA A 273 -30.93 13.38 -24.62
CA ALA A 273 -30.89 13.79 -23.22
C ALA A 273 -30.62 12.59 -22.31
N ALA A 274 -31.02 11.38 -22.71
CA ALA A 274 -30.74 10.13 -22.02
C ALA A 274 -29.24 9.79 -21.95
N ALA A 275 -28.43 10.05 -22.99
CA ALA A 275 -27.00 9.80 -22.97
C ALA A 275 -26.29 10.77 -22.01
N VAL A 276 -26.66 12.05 -22.02
CA VAL A 276 -26.12 13.07 -21.09
C VAL A 276 -26.47 12.72 -19.64
N VAL A 277 -27.73 12.34 -19.40
CA VAL A 277 -28.19 11.89 -18.08
C VAL A 277 -27.40 10.65 -17.63
N GLY A 278 -27.20 9.65 -18.50
CA GLY A 278 -26.41 8.46 -18.18
C GLY A 278 -24.97 8.76 -17.80
N VAL A 279 -24.30 9.69 -18.52
CA VAL A 279 -22.95 10.13 -18.20
C VAL A 279 -22.89 10.85 -16.84
N VAL A 280 -23.84 11.74 -16.57
CA VAL A 280 -23.90 12.46 -15.29
C VAL A 280 -24.10 11.51 -14.12
N PHE A 281 -25.05 10.56 -14.23
CA PHE A 281 -25.24 9.53 -13.20
C PHE A 281 -24.02 8.62 -13.04
N GLY A 282 -23.35 8.25 -14.12
CA GLY A 282 -22.10 7.48 -14.08
C GLY A 282 -21.00 8.19 -13.33
N VAL A 283 -20.79 9.49 -13.59
CA VAL A 283 -19.80 10.32 -12.86
C VAL A 283 -20.15 10.46 -11.39
N LEU A 284 -21.40 10.68 -11.04
CA LEU A 284 -21.86 10.77 -9.65
C LEU A 284 -21.68 9.43 -8.92
N ALA A 285 -22.00 8.31 -9.56
CA ALA A 285 -21.80 6.97 -8.99
C ALA A 285 -20.29 6.68 -8.78
N MET A 286 -19.44 7.07 -9.71
CA MET A 286 -17.98 6.97 -9.57
C MET A 286 -17.47 7.80 -8.39
N LEU A 287 -17.91 9.05 -8.27
CA LEU A 287 -17.51 9.92 -7.17
C LEU A 287 -17.96 9.38 -5.82
N ALA A 288 -19.22 8.94 -5.72
CA ALA A 288 -19.75 8.33 -4.50
C ALA A 288 -19.00 7.04 -4.12
N SER A 289 -18.70 6.19 -5.11
CA SER A 289 -17.91 4.96 -4.90
C SER A 289 -16.48 5.25 -4.47
N TYR A 290 -15.85 6.29 -5.03
CA TYR A 290 -14.52 6.72 -4.63
C TYR A 290 -14.49 7.24 -3.18
N ILE A 291 -15.47 8.06 -2.79
CA ILE A 291 -15.61 8.53 -1.40
C ILE A 291 -15.84 7.33 -0.46
N ALA A 292 -16.71 6.40 -0.84
CA ALA A 292 -16.94 5.19 -0.06
C ALA A 292 -15.66 4.36 0.10
N LEU A 293 -14.86 4.19 -0.96
CA LEU A 293 -13.59 3.50 -0.92
C LEU A 293 -12.59 4.17 0.05
N LEU A 294 -12.50 5.50 0.03
CA LEU A 294 -11.65 6.26 0.96
C LEU A 294 -12.08 6.06 2.41
N VAL A 295 -13.37 6.16 2.69
CA VAL A 295 -13.92 6.00 4.05
C VAL A 295 -13.74 4.58 4.55
N PHE A 296 -14.16 3.57 3.78
CA PHE A 296 -13.98 2.17 4.15
C PHE A 296 -12.50 1.77 4.25
N GLY A 297 -11.65 2.29 3.36
CA GLY A 297 -10.22 2.09 3.41
C GLY A 297 -9.61 2.64 4.71
N ALA A 298 -9.95 3.86 5.10
CA ALA A 298 -9.48 4.48 6.33
C ALA A 298 -9.93 3.70 7.58
N ILE A 299 -11.22 3.32 7.64
CA ILE A 299 -11.75 2.51 8.74
C ILE A 299 -11.00 1.16 8.80
N SER A 300 -10.86 0.48 7.66
CA SER A 300 -10.20 -0.83 7.59
C SER A 300 -8.77 -0.77 8.09
N VAL A 301 -7.98 0.20 7.62
CA VAL A 301 -6.55 0.35 7.99
C VAL A 301 -6.39 0.56 9.49
N HIS A 302 -7.19 1.44 10.09
CA HIS A 302 -7.07 1.74 11.52
C HIS A 302 -7.65 0.62 12.40
N TYR A 303 -8.78 0.05 12.01
CA TYR A 303 -9.41 -1.03 12.76
C TYR A 303 -8.54 -2.31 12.76
N ILE A 304 -8.08 -2.72 11.59
CA ILE A 304 -7.17 -3.86 11.47
C ILE A 304 -5.86 -3.55 12.19
N GLY A 305 -5.31 -2.33 12.04
CA GLY A 305 -4.07 -1.90 12.67
C GLY A 305 -4.11 -1.97 14.20
N VAL A 306 -5.17 -1.50 14.83
CA VAL A 306 -5.34 -1.59 16.29
C VAL A 306 -5.54 -3.04 16.72
N GLY A 307 -6.36 -3.82 16.02
CA GLY A 307 -6.54 -5.25 16.33
C GLY A 307 -5.24 -6.05 16.25
N GLN A 308 -4.41 -5.78 15.23
CA GLN A 308 -3.08 -6.37 15.12
C GLN A 308 -2.14 -5.92 16.25
N THR A 309 -2.31 -4.72 16.76
CA THR A 309 -1.50 -4.23 17.88
C THR A 309 -1.88 -4.93 19.19
N ILE A 310 -3.17 -5.16 19.41
CA ILE A 310 -3.65 -5.95 20.55
C ILE A 310 -3.09 -7.39 20.47
N LEU A 311 -3.17 -8.01 19.29
CA LEU A 311 -2.63 -9.35 19.05
C LEU A 311 -1.10 -9.37 19.26
N TYR A 312 -0.38 -8.35 18.80
CA TYR A 312 1.06 -8.19 19.05
C TYR A 312 1.37 -8.18 20.55
N ARG A 313 0.66 -7.36 21.34
CA ARG A 313 0.83 -7.30 22.79
C ARG A 313 0.59 -8.65 23.47
N GLU A 314 -0.44 -9.37 23.04
CA GLU A 314 -0.74 -10.69 23.57
C GLU A 314 0.36 -11.73 23.24
N ILE A 315 0.86 -11.76 21.99
CA ILE A 315 1.93 -12.67 21.59
C ILE A 315 3.22 -12.35 22.35
N SER A 316 3.58 -11.07 22.52
CA SER A 316 4.77 -10.65 23.25
C SER A 316 4.70 -11.12 24.70
N ARG A 317 3.59 -10.87 25.40
CA ARG A 317 3.38 -11.29 26.80
C ARG A 317 3.48 -12.79 26.99
N ASN A 318 2.83 -13.56 26.11
CA ASN A 318 2.88 -15.02 26.21
C ASN A 318 4.29 -15.60 26.00
N LYS A 319 5.15 -14.92 25.26
CA LYS A 319 6.54 -15.34 25.08
C LYS A 319 7.43 -14.98 26.27
N GLU A 320 7.19 -13.81 26.87
CA GLU A 320 7.88 -13.43 28.11
C GLU A 320 7.56 -14.40 29.26
N ASP A 321 6.30 -14.84 29.37
CA ASP A 321 5.86 -15.81 30.38
C ASP A 321 6.45 -17.23 30.18
N GLN A 322 6.99 -17.53 28.99
CA GLN A 322 7.60 -18.83 28.64
C GLN A 322 9.13 -18.86 28.79
N GLN A 323 9.78 -17.73 29.01
CA GLN A 323 11.22 -17.58 29.26
C GLN A 323 11.55 -17.56 30.75
#